data_e39c9187ad89818a8d16835569041802
#
_entry.id   e39c9187ad89818a8d16835569041802
#
_cell.length_a   1.000
_cell.length_b   1.000
_cell.length_c   1.000
_cell.angle_alpha   90.00
_cell.angle_beta   90.00
_cell.angle_gamma   90.00
#
_symmetry.space_group_name_H-M   'P 1'
#
loop_
_entity.id
_entity.type
_entity.pdbx_description
1 polymer ?
#
loop_
_entity_poly.entity_id
_entity_poly.type
_entity_poly.pdbx_seq_one_letter_code
_entity_poly.pdbx_strand_id
1 'polypeptide(L)'
;MNGKRKISKKKLKEPDEFITFTEKSILFLKGHLKTILSFAIIILIVIASLYFYFKWEESKEIKAQKRFNLAMKSYEIASSSNDDNSLKEYKNALEKFNEIISKFPKTSTGKLSILYKGNIHLKLGEFEEAIKSYQDFLKKGVKEKLYRIFALEGLGFAYEGKKDFKNAIEAFNKIIEIGEPFETAEAYLHLARCEERLGRSKEAVENYKKFLSISQKSYKNDLIIKKISNLEK
;
A
#
# COMPACT_ATOMS: atom_id res chain seq x y z
N MET A 1 -31.37 -22.58 -83.45
CA MET A 1 -31.01 -23.69 -82.53
C MET A 1 -31.01 -23.17 -81.12
N ASN A 2 -32.11 -23.44 -80.35
CA ASN A 2 -32.23 -22.98 -78.97
C ASN A 2 -31.91 -24.11 -78.02
N GLY A 3 -30.74 -24.01 -77.40
CA GLY A 3 -30.27 -24.93 -76.33
C GLY A 3 -30.83 -24.49 -74.98
N LYS A 4 -31.94 -25.05 -74.51
CA LYS A 4 -32.42 -24.91 -73.13
C LYS A 4 -31.50 -25.69 -72.22
N ARG A 5 -30.66 -24.98 -71.39
CA ARG A 5 -29.93 -25.57 -70.29
C ARG A 5 -30.92 -26.07 -69.21
N LYS A 6 -31.08 -27.39 -69.09
CA LYS A 6 -31.77 -28.04 -68.01
C LYS A 6 -31.00 -27.76 -66.70
N ILE A 7 -31.51 -26.87 -65.86
CA ILE A 7 -31.03 -26.69 -64.50
C ILE A 7 -31.45 -27.94 -63.72
N SER A 8 -30.45 -28.67 -63.24
CA SER A 8 -30.67 -29.90 -62.47
C SER A 8 -31.47 -29.59 -61.20
N LYS A 9 -32.61 -30.24 -61.06
CA LYS A 9 -33.47 -30.16 -59.84
C LYS A 9 -32.82 -30.66 -58.57
N LYS A 10 -31.56 -31.15 -58.61
CA LYS A 10 -30.84 -31.71 -57.52
C LYS A 10 -30.18 -30.63 -56.61
N LYS A 11 -29.95 -29.40 -57.13
CA LYS A 11 -29.41 -28.27 -56.35
C LYS A 11 -30.42 -27.50 -55.52
N LEU A 12 -31.70 -27.77 -55.62
CA LEU A 12 -32.79 -27.09 -54.89
C LEU A 12 -33.22 -27.84 -53.62
N LYS A 13 -32.50 -28.88 -53.20
CA LYS A 13 -32.87 -29.71 -52.02
C LYS A 13 -31.82 -29.77 -50.93
N GLU A 14 -30.74 -29.06 -51.03
CA GLU A 14 -29.82 -28.94 -49.89
C GLU A 14 -30.35 -27.80 -49.03
N PRO A 15 -30.76 -28.07 -47.77
CA PRO A 15 -31.14 -26.98 -46.85
C PRO A 15 -29.95 -26.07 -46.69
N ASP A 16 -30.19 -24.75 -46.77
CA ASP A 16 -29.17 -23.74 -46.52
C ASP A 16 -28.52 -24.05 -45.16
N GLU A 17 -27.20 -24.22 -45.11
CA GLU A 17 -26.45 -24.59 -43.89
C GLU A 17 -26.80 -23.63 -42.72
N PHE A 18 -27.09 -22.37 -43.05
CA PHE A 18 -27.50 -21.37 -42.09
C PHE A 18 -28.87 -21.68 -41.48
N ILE A 19 -29.88 -22.12 -42.31
CA ILE A 19 -31.19 -22.52 -41.83
C ILE A 19 -31.07 -23.78 -40.95
N THR A 20 -30.24 -24.74 -41.36
CA THR A 20 -30.04 -25.97 -40.60
C THR A 20 -29.35 -25.70 -39.24
N PHE A 21 -28.40 -24.75 -39.18
CA PHE A 21 -27.72 -24.33 -37.96
C PHE A 21 -28.68 -23.65 -36.99
N THR A 22 -29.50 -22.70 -37.49
CA THR A 22 -30.48 -21.98 -36.65
C THR A 22 -31.56 -22.92 -36.13
N GLU A 23 -32.11 -23.84 -36.93
CA GLU A 23 -33.07 -24.85 -36.47
C GLU A 23 -32.48 -25.75 -35.37
N LYS A 24 -31.26 -26.27 -35.55
CA LYS A 24 -30.57 -27.09 -34.56
C LYS A 24 -30.33 -26.31 -33.25
N SER A 25 -29.95 -25.04 -33.36
CA SER A 25 -29.72 -24.18 -32.19
C SER A 25 -31.02 -23.92 -31.41
N ILE A 26 -32.14 -23.70 -32.11
CA ILE A 26 -33.47 -23.51 -31.50
C ILE A 26 -33.93 -24.80 -30.80
N LEU A 27 -33.77 -25.97 -31.45
CA LEU A 27 -34.10 -27.26 -30.85
C LEU A 27 -33.25 -27.57 -29.62
N PHE A 28 -31.93 -27.29 -29.65
CA PHE A 28 -31.06 -27.42 -28.52
C PHE A 28 -31.48 -26.52 -27.36
N LEU A 29 -31.77 -25.23 -27.65
CA LEU A 29 -32.24 -24.28 -26.64
C LEU A 29 -33.54 -24.74 -26.00
N LYS A 30 -34.55 -25.20 -26.82
CA LYS A 30 -35.81 -25.73 -26.31
C LYS A 30 -35.63 -26.98 -25.45
N GLY A 31 -34.74 -27.90 -25.86
CA GLY A 31 -34.44 -29.12 -25.13
C GLY A 31 -33.74 -28.90 -23.79
N HIS A 32 -32.92 -27.85 -23.70
CA HIS A 32 -32.11 -27.56 -22.51
C HIS A 32 -32.54 -26.29 -21.76
N LEU A 33 -33.72 -25.73 -22.07
CA LEU A 33 -34.18 -24.45 -21.54
C LEU A 33 -34.14 -24.40 -19.99
N LYS A 34 -34.60 -25.44 -19.31
CA LYS A 34 -34.60 -25.52 -17.85
C LYS A 34 -33.17 -25.49 -17.29
N THR A 35 -32.25 -26.21 -17.92
CA THR A 35 -30.85 -26.26 -17.54
C THR A 35 -30.18 -24.91 -17.76
N ILE A 36 -30.39 -24.27 -18.90
CA ILE A 36 -29.87 -22.94 -19.23
C ILE A 36 -30.40 -21.90 -18.25
N LEU A 37 -31.70 -21.92 -17.94
CA LEU A 37 -32.30 -21.02 -16.94
C LEU A 37 -31.70 -21.24 -15.52
N SER A 38 -31.50 -22.48 -15.10
CA SER A 38 -30.88 -22.74 -13.81
C SER A 38 -29.42 -22.22 -13.73
N PHE A 39 -28.63 -22.38 -14.78
CA PHE A 39 -27.29 -21.78 -14.84
C PHE A 39 -27.32 -20.25 -14.85
N ALA A 40 -28.25 -19.64 -15.59
CA ALA A 40 -28.43 -18.19 -15.60
C ALA A 40 -28.80 -17.66 -14.21
N ILE A 41 -29.69 -18.34 -13.48
CA ILE A 41 -30.07 -17.97 -12.12
C ILE A 41 -28.84 -18.08 -11.17
N ILE A 42 -28.05 -19.15 -11.26
CA ILE A 42 -26.83 -19.31 -10.45
C ILE A 42 -25.85 -18.16 -10.73
N ILE A 43 -25.62 -17.83 -11.99
CA ILE A 43 -24.76 -16.71 -12.38
C ILE A 43 -25.26 -15.39 -11.80
N LEU A 44 -26.56 -15.13 -11.87
CA LEU A 44 -27.16 -13.91 -11.28
C LEU A 44 -27.00 -13.86 -9.77
N ILE A 45 -27.14 -14.98 -9.07
CA ILE A 45 -26.91 -15.06 -7.62
C ILE A 45 -25.46 -14.76 -7.30
N VAL A 46 -24.52 -15.30 -8.06
CA VAL A 46 -23.08 -15.03 -7.88
C VAL A 46 -22.77 -13.54 -8.10
N ILE A 47 -23.27 -12.95 -9.17
CA ILE A 47 -23.09 -11.53 -9.48
C ILE A 47 -23.68 -10.66 -8.36
N ALA A 48 -24.90 -10.95 -7.92
CA ALA A 48 -25.55 -10.22 -6.82
C ALA A 48 -24.74 -10.34 -5.52
N SER A 49 -24.28 -11.56 -5.20
CA SER A 49 -23.46 -11.81 -4.00
C SER A 49 -22.15 -11.00 -4.02
N LEU A 50 -21.46 -10.96 -5.16
CA LEU A 50 -20.24 -10.16 -5.35
C LEU A 50 -20.55 -8.66 -5.22
N TYR A 51 -21.63 -8.18 -5.82
CA TYR A 51 -22.05 -6.78 -5.70
C TYR A 51 -22.30 -6.39 -4.24
N PHE A 52 -23.06 -7.19 -3.49
CA PHE A 52 -23.31 -6.93 -2.08
C PHE A 52 -22.04 -7.03 -1.23
N TYR A 53 -21.15 -7.97 -1.55
CA TYR A 53 -19.86 -8.08 -0.89
C TYR A 53 -19.00 -6.81 -1.07
N PHE A 54 -18.85 -6.31 -2.30
CA PHE A 54 -18.10 -5.08 -2.57
C PHE A 54 -18.72 -3.85 -1.91
N LYS A 55 -20.06 -3.75 -1.93
CA LYS A 55 -20.77 -2.66 -1.25
C LYS A 55 -20.58 -2.69 0.27
N TRP A 56 -20.54 -3.87 0.84
CA TRP A 56 -20.29 -4.05 2.26
C TRP A 56 -18.85 -3.64 2.65
N GLU A 57 -17.84 -4.06 1.87
CA GLU A 57 -16.44 -3.65 2.09
C GLU A 57 -16.28 -2.12 1.91
N GLU A 58 -16.88 -1.52 0.90
CA GLU A 58 -16.92 -0.07 0.71
C GLU A 58 -17.52 0.66 1.92
N SER A 59 -18.64 0.15 2.43
CA SER A 59 -19.30 0.72 3.63
C SER A 59 -18.39 0.66 4.87
N LYS A 60 -17.61 -0.41 5.02
CA LYS A 60 -16.62 -0.53 6.11
C LYS A 60 -15.50 0.50 5.95
N GLU A 61 -14.97 0.67 4.74
CA GLU A 61 -13.92 1.66 4.47
C GLU A 61 -14.42 3.08 4.79
N ILE A 62 -15.63 3.45 4.38
CA ILE A 62 -16.23 4.76 4.68
C ILE A 62 -16.39 4.97 6.20
N LYS A 63 -16.82 3.93 6.94
CA LYS A 63 -16.94 4.00 8.41
C LYS A 63 -15.58 4.14 9.09
N ALA A 64 -14.58 3.41 8.61
CA ALA A 64 -13.20 3.51 9.08
C ALA A 64 -12.65 4.91 8.83
N GLN A 65 -12.85 5.47 7.63
CA GLN A 65 -12.37 6.80 7.25
C GLN A 65 -12.96 7.92 8.11
N LYS A 66 -14.26 7.85 8.42
CA LYS A 66 -14.88 8.83 9.34
C LYS A 66 -14.22 8.83 10.72
N ARG A 67 -13.93 7.64 11.27
CA ARG A 67 -13.25 7.51 12.58
C ARG A 67 -11.78 7.95 12.49
N PHE A 68 -11.12 7.63 11.39
CA PHE A 68 -9.74 8.03 11.13
C PHE A 68 -9.58 9.55 11.13
N ASN A 69 -10.51 10.29 10.52
CA ASN A 69 -10.47 11.75 10.52
C ASN A 69 -10.58 12.33 11.94
N LEU A 70 -11.36 11.68 12.81
CA LEU A 70 -11.43 12.07 14.22
C LEU A 70 -10.15 11.75 15.01
N ALA A 71 -9.51 10.62 14.69
CA ALA A 71 -8.21 10.26 15.28
C ALA A 71 -7.12 11.23 14.82
N MET A 72 -7.11 11.56 13.51
CA MET A 72 -6.17 12.52 12.91
C MET A 72 -6.28 13.90 13.54
N LYS A 73 -7.48 14.38 13.82
CA LYS A 73 -7.67 15.67 14.51
C LYS A 73 -6.95 15.70 15.86
N SER A 74 -7.08 14.64 16.68
CA SER A 74 -6.36 14.54 17.94
C SER A 74 -4.85 14.43 17.74
N TYR A 75 -4.39 13.69 16.71
CA TYR A 75 -2.99 13.57 16.35
C TYR A 75 -2.39 14.92 15.91
N GLU A 76 -3.10 15.70 15.11
CA GLU A 76 -2.67 17.01 14.65
C GLU A 76 -2.56 18.02 15.81
N ILE A 77 -3.55 18.05 16.70
CA ILE A 77 -3.51 18.86 17.93
C ILE A 77 -2.28 18.48 18.75
N ALA A 78 -2.06 17.18 18.98
CA ALA A 78 -0.90 16.69 19.73
C ALA A 78 0.43 17.09 19.08
N SER A 79 0.53 17.03 17.74
CA SER A 79 1.76 17.34 17.01
C SER A 79 2.06 18.84 16.91
N SER A 80 1.05 19.70 17.06
CA SER A 80 1.20 21.17 17.01
C SER A 80 1.46 21.80 18.38
N SER A 81 1.26 21.07 19.46
CA SER A 81 1.45 21.52 20.86
C SER A 81 2.74 20.91 21.43
N ASN A 82 3.44 21.68 22.27
CA ASN A 82 4.63 21.23 22.99
C ASN A 82 4.44 21.23 24.52
N ASP A 83 3.21 21.04 24.96
CA ASP A 83 2.80 21.11 26.35
C ASP A 83 2.21 19.77 26.86
N ASP A 84 1.79 19.73 28.11
CA ASP A 84 1.15 18.55 28.71
C ASP A 84 -0.13 18.10 27.97
N ASN A 85 -0.76 19.03 27.23
CA ASN A 85 -1.91 18.71 26.39
C ASN A 85 -1.52 17.81 25.20
N SER A 86 -0.30 17.95 24.67
CA SER A 86 0.23 17.09 23.59
C SER A 86 0.21 15.61 23.99
N LEU A 87 0.70 15.27 25.18
CA LEU A 87 0.70 13.89 25.69
C LEU A 87 -0.72 13.31 25.80
N LYS A 88 -1.65 14.11 26.31
CA LYS A 88 -3.07 13.71 26.43
C LYS A 88 -3.69 13.45 25.08
N GLU A 89 -3.45 14.34 24.10
CA GLU A 89 -4.01 14.21 22.76
C GLU A 89 -3.36 13.05 21.98
N TYR A 90 -2.06 12.75 22.16
CA TYR A 90 -1.47 11.52 21.61
C TYR A 90 -2.13 10.26 22.16
N LYS A 91 -2.40 10.18 23.46
CA LYS A 91 -3.12 9.04 24.07
C LYS A 91 -4.55 8.92 23.53
N ASN A 92 -5.26 10.04 23.38
CA ASN A 92 -6.60 10.08 22.79
C ASN A 92 -6.60 9.62 21.33
N ALA A 93 -5.64 10.09 20.52
CA ALA A 93 -5.46 9.63 19.15
C ALA A 93 -5.15 8.13 19.08
N LEU A 94 -4.26 7.64 19.95
CA LEU A 94 -3.87 6.23 20.05
C LEU A 94 -5.07 5.31 20.35
N GLU A 95 -5.93 5.70 21.28
CA GLU A 95 -7.15 4.98 21.59
C GLU A 95 -8.07 4.88 20.36
N LYS A 96 -8.30 6.00 19.67
CA LYS A 96 -9.13 6.04 18.45
C LYS A 96 -8.52 5.20 17.32
N PHE A 97 -7.21 5.25 17.10
CA PHE A 97 -6.57 4.39 16.11
C PHE A 97 -6.66 2.90 16.47
N ASN A 98 -6.50 2.54 17.74
CA ASN A 98 -6.69 1.16 18.19
C ASN A 98 -8.14 0.67 17.96
N GLU A 99 -9.15 1.54 18.17
CA GLU A 99 -10.55 1.22 17.84
C GLU A 99 -10.72 0.92 16.33
N ILE A 100 -10.11 1.71 15.47
CA ILE A 100 -10.18 1.50 14.01
C ILE A 100 -9.49 0.19 13.63
N ILE A 101 -8.29 -0.07 14.14
CA ILE A 101 -7.53 -1.30 13.90
C ILE A 101 -8.35 -2.53 14.31
N SER A 102 -9.02 -2.47 15.45
CA SER A 102 -9.85 -3.56 15.96
C SER A 102 -11.12 -3.79 15.14
N LYS A 103 -11.86 -2.71 14.81
CA LYS A 103 -13.17 -2.81 14.14
C LYS A 103 -13.05 -2.98 12.61
N PHE A 104 -11.97 -2.48 12.01
CA PHE A 104 -11.79 -2.45 10.55
C PHE A 104 -10.41 -2.97 10.09
N PRO A 105 -9.94 -4.14 10.57
CA PRO A 105 -8.56 -4.59 10.38
C PRO A 105 -8.17 -4.86 8.91
N LYS A 106 -9.15 -5.10 8.04
CA LYS A 106 -8.94 -5.42 6.62
C LYS A 106 -9.02 -4.21 5.69
N THR A 107 -9.58 -3.09 6.16
CA THR A 107 -9.70 -1.85 5.37
C THR A 107 -8.34 -1.19 5.17
N SER A 108 -8.21 -0.39 4.10
CA SER A 108 -6.99 0.41 3.86
C SER A 108 -6.74 1.38 5.00
N THR A 109 -7.81 2.03 5.48
CA THR A 109 -7.78 2.94 6.64
C THR A 109 -7.39 2.22 7.94
N GLY A 110 -7.87 0.98 8.16
CA GLY A 110 -7.48 0.18 9.32
C GLY A 110 -5.99 -0.15 9.32
N LYS A 111 -5.43 -0.51 8.16
CA LYS A 111 -4.00 -0.72 7.99
C LYS A 111 -3.21 0.57 8.22
N LEU A 112 -3.64 1.70 7.63
CA LEU A 112 -2.99 3.00 7.78
C LEU A 112 -2.98 3.45 9.25
N SER A 113 -4.02 3.12 10.02
CA SER A 113 -4.09 3.39 11.46
C SER A 113 -2.96 2.74 12.26
N ILE A 114 -2.42 1.60 11.79
CA ILE A 114 -1.25 0.94 12.40
C ILE A 114 0.01 1.78 12.21
N LEU A 115 0.19 2.41 11.04
CA LEU A 115 1.29 3.33 10.79
C LEU A 115 1.25 4.51 11.76
N TYR A 116 0.10 5.16 11.90
CA TYR A 116 -0.08 6.28 12.83
C TYR A 116 0.07 5.87 14.30
N LYS A 117 -0.35 4.67 14.67
CA LYS A 117 -0.04 4.08 15.97
C LYS A 117 1.47 4.02 16.21
N GLY A 118 2.24 3.55 15.23
CA GLY A 118 3.70 3.55 15.29
C GLY A 118 4.28 4.95 15.46
N ASN A 119 3.78 5.92 14.70
CA ASN A 119 4.20 7.32 14.80
C ASN A 119 3.95 7.90 16.20
N ILE A 120 2.80 7.61 16.81
CA ILE A 120 2.49 8.05 18.17
C ILE A 120 3.45 7.44 19.18
N HIS A 121 3.66 6.12 19.15
CA HIS A 121 4.61 5.46 20.04
C HIS A 121 6.03 6.01 19.89
N LEU A 122 6.46 6.29 18.64
CA LEU A 122 7.74 6.93 18.37
C LEU A 122 7.83 8.33 19.02
N LYS A 123 6.78 9.15 18.88
CA LYS A 123 6.71 10.49 19.50
C LYS A 123 6.70 10.44 21.03
N LEU A 124 6.14 9.40 21.61
CA LEU A 124 6.11 9.17 23.06
C LEU A 124 7.42 8.55 23.60
N GLY A 125 8.39 8.20 22.73
CA GLY A 125 9.61 7.50 23.12
C GLY A 125 9.41 6.02 23.46
N GLU A 126 8.27 5.46 23.14
CA GLU A 126 7.89 4.05 23.34
C GLU A 126 8.39 3.23 22.16
N PHE A 127 9.73 3.10 22.08
CA PHE A 127 10.40 2.60 20.87
C PHE A 127 10.05 1.14 20.53
N GLU A 128 9.86 0.28 21.53
CA GLU A 128 9.47 -1.12 21.34
C GLU A 128 8.10 -1.23 20.68
N GLU A 129 7.13 -0.47 21.15
CA GLU A 129 5.76 -0.43 20.61
C GLU A 129 5.74 0.20 19.22
N ALA A 130 6.60 1.20 18.97
CA ALA A 130 6.77 1.79 17.66
C ALA A 130 7.30 0.74 16.66
N ILE A 131 8.38 0.04 17.00
CA ILE A 131 8.96 -1.03 16.18
C ILE A 131 7.92 -2.09 15.85
N LYS A 132 7.19 -2.58 16.86
CA LYS A 132 6.14 -3.58 16.68
C LYS A 132 5.03 -3.10 15.74
N SER A 133 4.61 -1.85 15.88
CA SER A 133 3.57 -1.27 15.04
C SER A 133 4.01 -1.12 13.59
N TYR A 134 5.22 -0.59 13.33
CA TYR A 134 5.76 -0.47 11.97
C TYR A 134 5.99 -1.84 11.31
N GLN A 135 6.49 -2.84 12.05
CA GLN A 135 6.65 -4.19 11.54
C GLN A 135 5.29 -4.84 11.20
N ASP A 136 4.26 -4.65 12.03
CA ASP A 136 2.91 -5.16 11.74
C ASP A 136 2.34 -4.48 10.49
N PHE A 137 2.49 -3.15 10.35
CA PHE A 137 2.10 -2.42 9.15
C PHE A 137 2.75 -2.97 7.88
N LEU A 138 4.07 -3.18 7.91
CA LEU A 138 4.82 -3.70 6.76
C LEU A 138 4.39 -5.13 6.39
N LYS A 139 4.06 -5.97 7.39
CA LYS A 139 3.54 -7.33 7.19
C LYS A 139 2.13 -7.37 6.59
N LYS A 140 1.32 -6.33 6.78
CA LYS A 140 -0.06 -6.24 6.22
C LYS A 140 -0.09 -6.09 4.70
N GLY A 141 1.04 -6.01 4.04
CA GLY A 141 1.14 -6.00 2.58
C GLY A 141 0.54 -4.76 1.93
N VAL A 142 0.78 -3.59 2.52
CA VAL A 142 0.39 -2.29 1.95
C VAL A 142 1.19 -2.07 0.67
N LYS A 143 0.49 -1.79 -0.43
CA LYS A 143 1.08 -1.69 -1.78
C LYS A 143 1.70 -0.32 -2.06
N GLU A 144 1.17 0.71 -1.43
CA GLU A 144 1.58 2.09 -1.64
C GLU A 144 3.02 2.29 -1.14
N LYS A 145 3.93 2.55 -2.08
CA LYS A 145 5.36 2.72 -1.81
C LYS A 145 5.62 3.77 -0.73
N LEU A 146 4.95 4.91 -0.82
CA LEU A 146 5.14 6.02 0.10
C LEU A 146 4.85 5.65 1.56
N TYR A 147 3.76 4.94 1.83
CA TYR A 147 3.46 4.48 3.19
C TYR A 147 4.45 3.43 3.70
N ARG A 148 4.98 2.59 2.80
CA ARG A 148 6.04 1.65 3.15
C ARG A 148 7.33 2.37 3.52
N ILE A 149 7.69 3.42 2.80
CA ILE A 149 8.84 4.28 3.10
C ILE A 149 8.66 4.93 4.47
N PHE A 150 7.53 5.56 4.74
CA PHE A 150 7.25 6.16 6.05
C PHE A 150 7.33 5.15 7.21
N ALA A 151 6.85 3.93 6.99
CA ALA A 151 6.96 2.88 8.00
C ALA A 151 8.42 2.42 8.22
N LEU A 152 9.21 2.32 7.16
CA LEU A 152 10.63 1.95 7.23
C LEU A 152 11.46 3.07 7.88
N GLU A 153 11.17 4.32 7.56
CA GLU A 153 11.81 5.49 8.15
C GLU A 153 11.50 5.56 9.66
N GLY A 154 10.22 5.45 10.03
CA GLY A 154 9.80 5.39 11.43
C GLY A 154 10.42 4.20 12.19
N LEU A 155 10.53 3.04 11.54
CA LEU A 155 11.20 1.86 12.09
C LEU A 155 12.70 2.13 12.33
N GLY A 156 13.38 2.76 11.37
CA GLY A 156 14.75 3.18 11.50
C GLY A 156 14.95 4.13 12.68
N PHE A 157 14.10 5.16 12.81
CA PHE A 157 14.15 6.09 13.95
C PHE A 157 13.85 5.42 15.29
N ALA A 158 12.94 4.48 15.33
CA ALA A 158 12.66 3.74 16.56
C ALA A 158 13.88 2.88 17.00
N TYR A 159 14.59 2.26 16.05
CA TYR A 159 15.83 1.56 16.32
C TYR A 159 16.96 2.52 16.74
N GLU A 160 17.09 3.71 16.11
CA GLU A 160 18.03 4.74 16.56
C GLU A 160 17.76 5.17 18.01
N GLY A 161 16.47 5.37 18.37
CA GLY A 161 16.05 5.70 19.73
C GLY A 161 16.49 4.65 20.76
N LYS A 162 16.48 3.38 20.37
CA LYS A 162 17.03 2.26 21.15
C LYS A 162 18.56 2.13 21.08
N LYS A 163 19.24 2.95 20.31
CA LYS A 163 20.66 2.84 19.97
C LYS A 163 21.04 1.54 19.24
N ASP A 164 20.05 0.89 18.62
CA ASP A 164 20.24 -0.29 17.77
C ASP A 164 20.52 0.15 16.32
N PHE A 165 21.69 0.75 16.12
CA PHE A 165 22.07 1.32 14.83
C PHE A 165 22.20 0.28 13.71
N LYS A 166 22.43 -1.00 14.04
CA LYS A 166 22.49 -2.07 13.04
C LYS A 166 21.12 -2.30 12.40
N ASN A 167 20.08 -2.47 13.21
CA ASN A 167 18.73 -2.65 12.71
C ASN A 167 18.16 -1.36 12.07
N ALA A 168 18.59 -0.17 12.54
CA ALA A 168 18.26 1.10 11.88
C ALA A 168 18.80 1.14 10.44
N ILE A 169 20.07 0.76 10.25
CA ILE A 169 20.71 0.67 8.93
C ILE A 169 19.94 -0.28 8.00
N GLU A 170 19.52 -1.45 8.48
CA GLU A 170 18.71 -2.38 7.68
C GLU A 170 17.38 -1.76 7.24
N ALA A 171 16.71 -1.01 8.13
CA ALA A 171 15.46 -0.34 7.80
C ALA A 171 15.67 0.75 6.73
N PHE A 172 16.69 1.58 6.85
CA PHE A 172 17.00 2.63 5.89
C PHE A 172 17.47 2.07 4.53
N ASN A 173 18.23 0.96 4.50
CA ASN A 173 18.59 0.30 3.25
C ASN A 173 17.37 -0.18 2.46
N LYS A 174 16.33 -0.67 3.12
CA LYS A 174 15.08 -1.05 2.45
C LYS A 174 14.35 0.12 1.77
N ILE A 175 14.56 1.36 2.24
CA ILE A 175 14.05 2.57 1.55
C ILE A 175 14.78 2.76 0.22
N ILE A 176 16.09 2.58 0.19
CA ILE A 176 16.89 2.69 -1.03
C ILE A 176 16.46 1.65 -2.07
N GLU A 177 16.13 0.42 -1.63
CA GLU A 177 15.61 -0.64 -2.51
C GLU A 177 14.27 -0.27 -3.18
N ILE A 178 13.45 0.57 -2.56
CA ILE A 178 12.20 1.08 -3.15
C ILE A 178 12.49 2.07 -4.29
N GLY A 179 13.59 2.83 -4.20
CA GLY A 179 14.17 3.60 -5.28
C GLY A 179 13.51 4.93 -5.59
N GLU A 180 12.73 5.53 -4.67
CA GLU A 180 12.20 6.88 -4.85
C GLU A 180 13.33 7.90 -4.57
N PRO A 181 13.65 8.83 -5.50
CA PRO A 181 14.89 9.62 -5.43
C PRO A 181 15.06 10.47 -4.18
N PHE A 182 14.01 11.19 -3.75
CA PHE A 182 14.09 12.07 -2.59
C PHE A 182 14.29 11.24 -1.30
N GLU A 183 13.50 10.21 -1.11
CA GLU A 183 13.56 9.33 0.05
C GLU A 183 14.84 8.52 0.08
N THR A 184 15.39 8.17 -1.08
CA THR A 184 16.71 7.52 -1.22
C THR A 184 17.82 8.45 -0.73
N ALA A 185 17.77 9.73 -1.06
CA ALA A 185 18.74 10.70 -0.56
C ALA A 185 18.67 10.82 0.96
N GLU A 186 17.47 11.01 1.53
CA GLU A 186 17.30 11.08 2.99
C GLU A 186 17.74 9.78 3.68
N ALA A 187 17.48 8.60 3.08
CA ALA A 187 17.94 7.33 3.60
C ALA A 187 19.48 7.26 3.69
N TYR A 188 20.22 7.74 2.69
CA TYR A 188 21.69 7.83 2.77
C TYR A 188 22.15 8.77 3.88
N LEU A 189 21.45 9.85 4.13
CA LEU A 189 21.74 10.76 5.24
C LEU A 189 21.55 10.06 6.60
N HIS A 190 20.48 9.26 6.75
CA HIS A 190 20.23 8.49 7.97
C HIS A 190 21.25 7.36 8.14
N LEU A 191 21.62 6.66 7.07
CA LEU A 191 22.68 5.65 7.09
C LEU A 191 24.00 6.24 7.57
N ALA A 192 24.43 7.36 6.98
CA ALA A 192 25.66 8.04 7.36
C ALA A 192 25.67 8.38 8.85
N ARG A 193 24.57 8.85 9.39
CA ARG A 193 24.44 9.18 10.81
C ARG A 193 24.52 7.93 11.70
N CYS A 194 23.91 6.82 11.30
CA CYS A 194 24.01 5.55 12.02
C CYS A 194 25.45 5.01 12.00
N GLU A 195 26.16 5.10 10.85
CA GLU A 195 27.54 4.67 10.73
C GLU A 195 28.49 5.53 11.58
N GLU A 196 28.27 6.86 11.65
CA GLU A 196 28.98 7.73 12.62
C GLU A 196 28.80 7.23 14.06
N ARG A 197 27.58 6.86 14.45
CA ARG A 197 27.28 6.37 15.80
C ARG A 197 27.93 5.02 16.10
N LEU A 198 28.25 4.24 15.08
CA LEU A 198 29.00 2.98 15.19
C LEU A 198 30.52 3.18 15.09
N GLY A 199 31.01 4.41 14.90
CA GLY A 199 32.45 4.72 14.73
C GLY A 199 32.99 4.31 13.35
N ARG A 200 32.12 4.09 12.36
CA ARG A 200 32.46 3.67 10.99
C ARG A 200 32.58 4.89 10.08
N SER A 201 33.65 5.66 10.28
CA SER A 201 33.84 6.96 9.60
C SER A 201 33.88 6.84 8.08
N LYS A 202 34.50 5.78 7.54
CA LYS A 202 34.63 5.59 6.08
C LYS A 202 33.25 5.37 5.43
N GLU A 203 32.44 4.50 6.00
CA GLU A 203 31.08 4.20 5.54
C GLU A 203 30.17 5.43 5.69
N ALA A 204 30.30 6.17 6.78
CA ALA A 204 29.58 7.42 6.99
C ALA A 204 29.89 8.45 5.89
N VAL A 205 31.18 8.65 5.59
CA VAL A 205 31.63 9.56 4.51
C VAL A 205 31.09 9.12 3.16
N GLU A 206 31.13 7.83 2.85
CA GLU A 206 30.57 7.31 1.59
C GLU A 206 29.08 7.61 1.46
N ASN A 207 28.30 7.35 2.50
CA ASN A 207 26.86 7.61 2.49
C ASN A 207 26.54 9.11 2.44
N TYR A 208 27.31 9.96 3.11
CA TYR A 208 27.19 11.42 2.97
C TYR A 208 27.47 11.89 1.53
N LYS A 209 28.49 11.35 0.86
CA LYS A 209 28.80 11.66 -0.55
C LYS A 209 27.65 11.22 -1.47
N LYS A 210 27.03 10.06 -1.22
CA LYS A 210 25.82 9.60 -1.95
C LYS A 210 24.63 10.56 -1.75
N PHE A 211 24.39 11.02 -0.53
CA PHE A 211 23.38 12.05 -0.26
C PHE A 211 23.65 13.31 -1.10
N LEU A 212 24.85 13.85 -1.06
CA LEU A 212 25.20 15.08 -1.80
C LEU A 212 25.06 14.90 -3.32
N SER A 213 25.33 13.72 -3.87
CA SER A 213 25.21 13.46 -5.29
C SER A 213 23.77 13.49 -5.78
N ILE A 214 22.80 13.12 -4.94
CA ILE A 214 21.37 13.11 -5.25
C ILE A 214 20.72 14.46 -4.91
N SER A 215 21.06 15.03 -3.76
CA SER A 215 20.45 16.25 -3.20
C SER A 215 21.28 17.51 -3.46
N GLN A 216 21.58 17.80 -4.74
CA GLN A 216 22.48 18.89 -5.15
C GLN A 216 22.11 20.30 -4.63
N LYS A 217 20.82 20.57 -4.37
CA LYS A 217 20.30 21.87 -3.92
C LYS A 217 19.72 21.83 -2.50
N SER A 218 20.16 20.90 -1.66
CA SER A 218 19.67 20.83 -0.29
C SER A 218 20.35 21.89 0.60
N TYR A 219 19.56 22.52 1.47
CA TYR A 219 20.07 23.42 2.52
C TYR A 219 20.99 22.69 3.53
N LYS A 220 20.98 21.36 3.54
CA LYS A 220 21.83 20.52 4.40
C LYS A 220 23.25 20.39 3.85
N ASN A 221 23.53 20.72 2.60
CA ASN A 221 24.78 20.38 1.91
C ASN A 221 26.02 20.93 2.61
N ASP A 222 26.01 22.20 3.02
CA ASP A 222 27.16 22.82 3.70
C ASP A 222 27.48 22.12 5.02
N LEU A 223 26.46 21.76 5.78
CA LEU A 223 26.62 21.00 7.01
C LEU A 223 27.24 19.62 6.74
N ILE A 224 26.76 18.93 5.71
CA ILE A 224 27.25 17.59 5.35
C ILE A 224 28.68 17.64 4.84
N ILE A 225 29.06 18.62 4.03
CA ILE A 225 30.44 18.84 3.58
C ILE A 225 31.37 19.05 4.78
N LYS A 226 30.95 19.86 5.75
CA LYS A 226 31.73 20.07 6.99
C LYS A 226 31.88 18.76 7.81
N LYS A 227 30.83 17.94 7.89
CA LYS A 227 30.89 16.64 8.56
C LYS A 227 31.90 15.69 7.88
N ILE A 228 31.86 15.58 6.55
CA ILE A 228 32.80 14.79 5.77
C ILE A 228 34.23 15.23 6.08
N SER A 229 34.54 16.54 6.01
CA SER A 229 35.88 17.07 6.31
C SER A 229 36.35 16.75 7.72
N ASN A 230 35.45 16.63 8.68
CA ASN A 230 35.82 16.26 10.06
C ASN A 230 36.06 14.75 10.24
N LEU A 231 35.38 13.92 9.47
CA LEU A 231 35.49 12.45 9.53
C LEU A 231 36.69 11.90 8.75
N GLU A 232 37.24 12.69 7.80
CA GLU A 232 38.42 12.34 6.98
C GLU A 232 39.75 12.75 7.65
N LYS A 233 39.70 13.44 8.78
CA LYS A 233 40.87 13.79 9.60
C LYS A 233 41.29 12.66 10.55
#